data_b668b365261876201a118afcb482256e
#
_entry.id   b668b365261876201a118afcb482256e
#
_cell.length_a   1.000
_cell.length_b   1.000
_cell.length_c   1.000
_cell.angle_alpha   90.00
_cell.angle_beta   90.00
_cell.angle_gamma   90.00
#
_symmetry.space_group_name_H-M   'P 1'
#
loop_
_entity.id
_entity.type
_entity.pdbx_description
1 polymer ?
#
loop_
_entity_poly.entity_id
_entity_poly.type
_entity_poly.pdbx_seq_one_letter_code
_entity_poly.pdbx_strand_id
1 'polypeptide(L)'
;EMIGGGWLSLTPGETTDDTAMTLAVCEGIMENPAAPIGPVGRHFIEWVDTRPKDIGATCARSIATALENLTAGMSAEEAWEKAGINTAIENGDRSGGNGALMRTIGTAIAYDDEEKRAEYTTQIAEMTHYDDLSSDICRCYADAVHHFIKDEQDAGVRTLDTMAVEYGFSRRVNPSGWVQDSMECAYFAFVTEAGFDNVLVEAVNLGGDADTIGAIAGGLAGSYYGYDAIPQRWIDTIPQEIRARLDAFAAFCLTSC
;
A
#
# COMPACT_ATOMS: atom_id res chain seq x y z
N GLU A 1 9.93 15.71 12.68
CA GLU A 1 8.74 15.77 13.54
C GLU A 1 7.47 15.78 12.68
N MET A 2 6.40 15.10 13.13
CA MET A 2 5.10 15.13 12.46
C MET A 2 4.37 16.42 12.88
N ILE A 3 4.54 17.47 12.11
CA ILE A 3 4.01 18.82 12.46
C ILE A 3 2.69 19.13 11.76
N GLY A 4 2.22 18.27 10.84
CA GLY A 4 1.05 18.53 10.02
C GLY A 4 1.29 19.61 8.96
N GLY A 5 0.23 20.07 8.31
CA GLY A 5 0.29 21.11 7.27
C GLY A 5 0.09 20.55 5.87
N GLY A 6 0.89 21.04 4.90
CA GLY A 6 0.74 20.69 3.51
C GLY A 6 -0.53 21.27 2.85
N TRP A 7 -0.76 20.94 1.58
CA TRP A 7 -1.91 21.43 0.82
C TRP A 7 -3.26 20.92 1.33
N LEU A 8 -3.26 19.75 2.02
CA LEU A 8 -4.44 19.18 2.69
C LEU A 8 -4.73 19.80 4.06
N SER A 9 -3.83 20.66 4.58
CA SER A 9 -3.95 21.24 5.92
C SER A 9 -4.14 20.18 7.01
N LEU A 10 -3.31 19.12 6.98
CA LEU A 10 -3.38 18.02 7.93
C LEU A 10 -2.98 18.46 9.34
N THR A 11 -3.60 17.88 10.35
CA THR A 11 -3.16 18.01 11.74
C THR A 11 -2.03 17.03 12.03
N PRO A 12 -1.18 17.25 13.07
CA PRO A 12 -0.15 16.28 13.44
C PRO A 12 -0.74 14.88 13.69
N GLY A 13 -0.23 13.87 12.96
CA GLY A 13 -0.70 12.48 13.04
C GLY A 13 -1.95 12.17 12.22
N GLU A 14 -2.56 13.15 11.54
CA GLU A 14 -3.62 12.88 10.58
C GLU A 14 -3.03 12.19 9.35
N THR A 15 -3.73 11.16 8.86
CA THR A 15 -3.29 10.30 7.76
C THR A 15 -4.09 10.57 6.49
N THR A 16 -3.54 10.13 5.34
CA THR A 16 -4.14 10.24 4.00
C THR A 16 -4.77 8.92 3.56
N ASP A 17 -5.14 8.83 2.28
CA ASP A 17 -5.71 7.62 1.67
C ASP A 17 -4.76 6.41 1.76
N ASP A 18 -3.45 6.60 1.80
CA ASP A 18 -2.46 5.53 2.02
C ASP A 18 -2.80 4.68 3.25
N THR A 19 -2.95 5.31 4.40
CA THR A 19 -3.26 4.62 5.65
C THR A 19 -4.70 4.09 5.67
N ALA A 20 -5.66 4.89 5.20
CA ALA A 20 -7.06 4.50 5.21
C ALA A 20 -7.32 3.27 4.34
N MET A 21 -6.76 3.23 3.14
CA MET A 21 -6.90 2.08 2.23
C MET A 21 -6.08 0.87 2.70
N THR A 22 -4.91 1.07 3.31
CA THR A 22 -4.15 -0.01 3.95
C THR A 22 -4.96 -0.67 5.06
N LEU A 23 -5.57 0.11 5.95
CA LEU A 23 -6.44 -0.42 7.00
C LEU A 23 -7.66 -1.14 6.45
N ALA A 24 -8.27 -0.62 5.38
CA ALA A 24 -9.38 -1.27 4.70
C ALA A 24 -8.98 -2.65 4.12
N VAL A 25 -7.77 -2.77 3.56
CA VAL A 25 -7.21 -4.06 3.11
C VAL A 25 -7.01 -5.00 4.31
N CYS A 26 -6.37 -4.53 5.37
CA CYS A 26 -6.12 -5.33 6.58
C CYS A 26 -7.43 -5.85 7.20
N GLU A 27 -8.42 -4.99 7.35
CA GLU A 27 -9.72 -5.35 7.93
C GLU A 27 -10.51 -6.31 7.05
N GLY A 28 -10.47 -6.12 5.73
CA GLY A 28 -11.11 -7.05 4.79
C GLY A 28 -10.47 -8.44 4.81
N ILE A 29 -9.13 -8.52 4.96
CA ILE A 29 -8.42 -9.79 5.13
C ILE A 29 -8.81 -10.45 6.47
N MET A 30 -8.86 -9.69 7.57
CA MET A 30 -9.28 -10.22 8.88
C MET A 30 -10.70 -10.79 8.84
N GLU A 31 -11.61 -10.19 8.09
CA GLU A 31 -12.99 -10.68 8.00
C GLU A 31 -13.11 -11.98 7.21
N ASN A 32 -12.39 -12.09 6.10
CA ASN A 32 -12.42 -13.30 5.28
C ASN A 32 -11.08 -13.52 4.56
N PRO A 33 -10.09 -14.14 5.21
CA PRO A 33 -8.76 -14.34 4.61
C PRO A 33 -8.76 -15.31 3.42
N ALA A 34 -9.82 -16.09 3.23
CA ALA A 34 -9.95 -17.01 2.10
C ALA A 34 -10.63 -16.38 0.87
N ALA A 35 -11.29 -15.23 1.02
CA ALA A 35 -11.93 -14.47 -0.07
C ALA A 35 -12.02 -12.98 0.31
N PRO A 36 -10.89 -12.24 0.32
CA PRO A 36 -10.83 -10.90 0.90
C PRO A 36 -11.45 -9.80 0.02
N ILE A 37 -11.62 -10.02 -1.28
CA ILE A 37 -12.01 -8.98 -2.25
C ILE A 37 -13.33 -8.29 -1.90
N GLY A 38 -14.36 -9.08 -1.55
CA GLY A 38 -15.66 -8.53 -1.15
C GLY A 38 -15.57 -7.65 0.10
N PRO A 39 -15.03 -8.16 1.22
CA PRO A 39 -14.80 -7.36 2.43
C PRO A 39 -13.91 -6.12 2.20
N VAL A 40 -12.77 -6.25 1.55
CA VAL A 40 -11.87 -5.11 1.21
C VAL A 40 -12.64 -4.05 0.44
N GLY A 41 -13.37 -4.48 -0.59
CA GLY A 41 -14.14 -3.56 -1.42
C GLY A 41 -15.25 -2.84 -0.64
N ARG A 42 -15.89 -3.50 0.30
CA ARG A 42 -16.87 -2.86 1.19
C ARG A 42 -16.21 -1.78 2.06
N HIS A 43 -15.06 -2.06 2.65
CA HIS A 43 -14.30 -1.06 3.43
C HIS A 43 -13.84 0.13 2.57
N PHE A 44 -13.48 -0.08 1.30
CA PHE A 44 -13.19 1.04 0.40
C PHE A 44 -14.41 1.93 0.17
N ILE A 45 -15.59 1.34 -0.04
CA ILE A 45 -16.84 2.10 -0.22
C ILE A 45 -17.19 2.87 1.07
N GLU A 46 -17.16 2.21 2.23
CA GLU A 46 -17.41 2.82 3.55
C GLU A 46 -16.47 4.00 3.81
N TRP A 47 -15.19 3.87 3.45
CA TRP A 47 -14.22 4.95 3.57
C TRP A 47 -14.56 6.14 2.65
N VAL A 48 -14.91 5.89 1.38
CA VAL A 48 -15.29 6.97 0.45
C VAL A 48 -16.54 7.71 0.93
N ASP A 49 -17.47 7.02 1.57
CA ASP A 49 -18.70 7.63 2.14
C ASP A 49 -18.37 8.63 3.27
N THR A 50 -17.19 8.53 3.91
CA THR A 50 -16.71 9.53 4.88
C THR A 50 -16.33 10.87 4.25
N ARG A 51 -16.22 10.94 2.92
CA ARG A 51 -15.75 12.09 2.14
C ARG A 51 -14.33 12.50 2.54
N PRO A 52 -13.35 11.62 2.34
CA PRO A 52 -11.98 11.88 2.73
C PRO A 52 -11.43 13.14 2.06
N LYS A 53 -10.45 13.79 2.71
CA LYS A 53 -9.77 14.98 2.17
C LYS A 53 -8.93 14.66 0.96
N ASP A 54 -8.45 13.41 0.87
CA ASP A 54 -7.59 12.92 -0.18
C ASP A 54 -8.13 11.61 -0.73
N ILE A 55 -8.18 11.51 -2.04
CA ILE A 55 -8.49 10.30 -2.78
C ILE A 55 -7.96 10.41 -4.21
N GLY A 56 -7.14 9.46 -4.62
CA GLY A 56 -6.64 9.39 -5.99
C GLY A 56 -7.78 9.21 -7.01
N ALA A 57 -7.69 9.93 -8.14
CA ALA A 57 -8.76 9.92 -9.17
C ALA A 57 -9.06 8.52 -9.72
N THR A 58 -8.04 7.67 -9.88
CA THR A 58 -8.18 6.28 -10.33
C THR A 58 -8.93 5.44 -9.28
N CYS A 59 -8.57 5.57 -7.98
CA CYS A 59 -9.28 4.93 -6.89
C CYS A 59 -10.76 5.36 -6.84
N ALA A 60 -11.02 6.67 -6.85
CA ALA A 60 -12.38 7.20 -6.76
C ALA A 60 -13.27 6.68 -7.90
N ARG A 61 -12.76 6.65 -9.13
CA ARG A 61 -13.49 6.17 -10.31
C ARG A 61 -13.79 4.70 -10.20
N SER A 62 -12.80 3.87 -9.89
CA SER A 62 -12.99 2.43 -9.78
C SER A 62 -13.96 2.07 -8.66
N ILE A 63 -13.85 2.71 -7.49
CA ILE A 63 -14.77 2.49 -6.36
C ILE A 63 -16.22 2.84 -6.76
N ALA A 64 -16.42 3.97 -7.46
CA ALA A 64 -17.75 4.36 -7.94
C ALA A 64 -18.31 3.32 -8.94
N THR A 65 -17.50 2.85 -9.90
CA THR A 65 -17.90 1.83 -10.88
C THR A 65 -18.21 0.50 -10.19
N ALA A 66 -17.42 0.09 -9.19
CA ALA A 66 -17.68 -1.12 -8.42
C ALA A 66 -19.01 -1.05 -7.67
N LEU A 67 -19.33 0.11 -7.06
CA LEU A 67 -20.60 0.32 -6.38
C LEU A 67 -21.79 0.23 -7.35
N GLU A 68 -21.68 0.77 -8.57
CA GLU A 68 -22.70 0.63 -9.61
C GLU A 68 -22.90 -0.84 -10.00
N ASN A 69 -21.80 -1.58 -10.22
CA ASN A 69 -21.83 -3.01 -10.56
C ASN A 69 -22.50 -3.86 -9.46
N LEU A 70 -22.13 -3.61 -8.19
CA LEU A 70 -22.74 -4.27 -7.02
C LEU A 70 -24.23 -3.96 -6.92
N THR A 71 -24.63 -2.72 -7.16
CA THR A 71 -26.04 -2.30 -7.16
C THR A 71 -26.82 -2.95 -8.29
N ALA A 72 -26.18 -3.24 -9.42
CA ALA A 72 -26.75 -4.01 -10.53
C ALA A 72 -26.84 -5.52 -10.26
N GLY A 73 -26.35 -6.00 -9.10
CA GLY A 73 -26.47 -7.39 -8.65
C GLY A 73 -25.32 -8.31 -9.06
N MET A 74 -24.15 -7.77 -9.44
CA MET A 74 -22.95 -8.58 -9.67
C MET A 74 -22.40 -9.12 -8.35
N SER A 75 -21.66 -10.25 -8.39
CA SER A 75 -20.86 -10.70 -7.26
C SER A 75 -19.76 -9.66 -6.93
N ALA A 76 -19.22 -9.71 -5.71
CA ALA A 76 -18.19 -8.75 -5.32
C ALA A 76 -16.94 -8.89 -6.22
N GLU A 77 -16.49 -10.11 -6.45
CA GLU A 77 -15.32 -10.41 -7.28
C GLU A 77 -15.49 -9.85 -8.71
N GLU A 78 -16.63 -10.18 -9.35
CA GLU A 78 -16.93 -9.69 -10.70
C GLU A 78 -17.09 -8.17 -10.76
N ALA A 79 -17.70 -7.57 -9.75
CA ALA A 79 -17.93 -6.12 -9.69
C ALA A 79 -16.61 -5.35 -9.61
N TRP A 80 -15.67 -5.80 -8.79
CA TRP A 80 -14.38 -5.17 -8.62
C TRP A 80 -13.44 -5.41 -9.79
N GLU A 81 -13.38 -6.63 -10.34
CA GLU A 81 -12.62 -6.93 -11.55
C GLU A 81 -13.05 -6.03 -12.72
N LYS A 82 -14.36 -5.97 -12.99
CA LYS A 82 -14.89 -5.09 -14.05
C LYS A 82 -14.63 -3.62 -13.78
N ALA A 83 -14.68 -3.18 -12.52
CA ALA A 83 -14.39 -1.79 -12.17
C ALA A 83 -12.94 -1.42 -12.46
N GLY A 84 -11.98 -2.27 -12.11
CA GLY A 84 -10.57 -2.09 -12.43
C GLY A 84 -10.34 -2.02 -13.94
N ILE A 85 -10.86 -3.00 -14.70
CA ILE A 85 -10.75 -3.06 -16.16
C ILE A 85 -11.36 -1.80 -16.82
N ASN A 86 -12.59 -1.43 -16.44
CA ASN A 86 -13.25 -0.27 -17.03
C ASN A 86 -12.48 1.02 -16.73
N THR A 87 -11.97 1.17 -15.52
CA THR A 87 -11.15 2.31 -15.13
C THR A 87 -9.86 2.38 -15.94
N ALA A 88 -9.20 1.24 -16.20
CA ALA A 88 -8.01 1.19 -17.06
C ALA A 88 -8.33 1.65 -18.48
N ILE A 89 -9.41 1.14 -19.08
CA ILE A 89 -9.86 1.54 -20.42
C ILE A 89 -10.15 3.04 -20.49
N GLU A 90 -10.87 3.59 -19.52
CA GLU A 90 -11.20 5.03 -19.46
C GLU A 90 -9.97 5.92 -19.26
N ASN A 91 -8.95 5.41 -18.57
CA ASN A 91 -7.66 6.10 -18.42
C ASN A 91 -6.75 5.94 -19.66
N GLY A 92 -7.21 5.24 -20.71
CA GLY A 92 -6.42 4.98 -21.91
C GLY A 92 -5.21 4.08 -21.63
N ASP A 93 -5.45 3.00 -20.87
CA ASP A 93 -4.44 2.02 -20.42
C ASP A 93 -3.30 2.65 -19.58
N ARG A 94 -3.61 3.71 -18.83
CA ARG A 94 -2.68 4.41 -17.93
C ARG A 94 -3.14 4.28 -16.47
N SER A 95 -3.26 3.05 -15.99
CA SER A 95 -3.67 2.76 -14.61
C SER A 95 -2.51 2.40 -13.68
N GLY A 96 -1.26 2.61 -14.09
CA GLY A 96 -0.04 2.34 -13.31
C GLY A 96 0.26 3.40 -12.24
N GLY A 97 -0.76 3.98 -11.62
CA GLY A 97 -0.58 4.84 -10.45
C GLY A 97 -0.15 4.04 -9.22
N ASN A 98 0.39 4.73 -8.21
CA ASN A 98 0.92 4.13 -6.97
C ASN A 98 -0.16 3.78 -5.93
N GLY A 99 -1.43 4.14 -6.16
CA GLY A 99 -2.54 3.92 -5.22
C GLY A 99 -2.85 2.45 -4.91
N ALA A 100 -2.36 1.50 -5.72
CA ALA A 100 -2.35 0.08 -5.37
C ALA A 100 -1.19 -0.24 -4.41
N LEU A 101 0.04 0.17 -4.75
CA LEU A 101 1.27 -0.16 -4.02
C LEU A 101 1.23 0.33 -2.57
N MET A 102 0.72 1.54 -2.33
CA MET A 102 0.65 2.16 -1.02
C MET A 102 -0.14 1.34 0.02
N ARG A 103 -1.04 0.43 -0.42
CA ARG A 103 -1.98 -0.29 0.45
C ARG A 103 -1.81 -1.81 0.49
N THR A 104 -0.98 -2.39 -0.37
CA THR A 104 -0.86 -3.86 -0.50
C THR A 104 -0.02 -4.53 0.58
N ILE A 105 0.64 -3.78 1.47
CA ILE A 105 1.48 -4.34 2.55
C ILE A 105 0.72 -5.33 3.44
N GLY A 106 -0.59 -5.18 3.61
CA GLY A 106 -1.42 -6.08 4.39
C GLY A 106 -1.35 -7.54 3.90
N THR A 107 -1.21 -7.77 2.59
CA THR A 107 -1.09 -9.11 2.02
C THR A 107 0.26 -9.75 2.34
N ALA A 108 1.34 -8.97 2.36
CA ALA A 108 2.68 -9.42 2.73
C ALA A 108 2.74 -9.96 4.16
N ILE A 109 1.96 -9.34 5.07
CA ILE A 109 1.94 -9.68 6.49
C ILE A 109 1.00 -10.86 6.76
N ALA A 110 -0.14 -10.94 6.05
CA ALA A 110 -1.20 -11.90 6.35
C ALA A 110 -1.03 -13.28 5.70
N TYR A 111 -0.29 -13.39 4.59
CA TYR A 111 -0.22 -14.64 3.83
C TYR A 111 1.19 -15.21 3.78
N ASP A 112 1.42 -16.31 4.49
CA ASP A 112 2.67 -17.07 4.43
C ASP A 112 2.82 -17.85 3.12
N ASP A 113 1.72 -18.35 2.58
CA ASP A 113 1.69 -19.05 1.30
C ASP A 113 1.96 -18.08 0.14
N GLU A 114 3.04 -18.35 -0.63
CA GLU A 114 3.50 -17.49 -1.71
C GLU A 114 2.46 -17.32 -2.83
N GLU A 115 1.77 -18.42 -3.21
CA GLU A 115 0.76 -18.38 -4.28
C GLU A 115 -0.42 -17.50 -3.87
N LYS A 116 -0.92 -17.66 -2.63
CA LYS A 116 -2.01 -16.84 -2.11
C LYS A 116 -1.59 -15.38 -1.94
N ARG A 117 -0.38 -15.14 -1.44
CA ARG A 117 0.15 -13.78 -1.30
C ARG A 117 0.20 -13.08 -2.66
N ALA A 118 0.76 -13.74 -3.67
CA ALA A 118 0.82 -13.21 -5.03
C ALA A 118 -0.59 -13.00 -5.62
N GLU A 119 -1.50 -13.96 -5.47
CA GLU A 119 -2.86 -13.89 -5.97
C GLU A 119 -3.62 -12.71 -5.36
N TYR A 120 -3.69 -12.63 -4.02
CA TYR A 120 -4.47 -11.58 -3.37
C TYR A 120 -3.83 -10.20 -3.47
N THR A 121 -2.49 -10.11 -3.53
CA THR A 121 -1.81 -8.84 -3.85
C THR A 121 -2.23 -8.32 -5.22
N THR A 122 -2.21 -9.19 -6.22
CA THR A 122 -2.65 -8.86 -7.58
C THR A 122 -4.12 -8.44 -7.61
N GLN A 123 -5.01 -9.26 -7.08
CA GLN A 123 -6.44 -8.97 -7.09
C GLN A 123 -6.78 -7.66 -6.36
N ILE A 124 -6.16 -7.38 -5.20
CA ILE A 124 -6.38 -6.14 -4.44
C ILE A 124 -5.79 -4.92 -5.19
N ALA A 125 -4.66 -5.07 -5.87
CA ALA A 125 -4.11 -4.01 -6.71
C ALA A 125 -5.06 -3.69 -7.87
N GLU A 126 -5.51 -4.71 -8.58
CA GLU A 126 -6.36 -4.63 -9.76
C GLU A 126 -7.79 -4.16 -9.49
N MET A 127 -8.27 -4.18 -8.23
CA MET A 127 -9.53 -3.55 -7.86
C MET A 127 -9.64 -2.09 -8.34
N THR A 128 -8.52 -1.39 -8.45
CA THR A 128 -8.47 0.02 -8.88
C THR A 128 -7.41 0.30 -9.95
N HIS A 129 -6.30 -0.42 -9.93
CA HIS A 129 -5.16 -0.22 -10.81
C HIS A 129 -4.93 -1.49 -11.63
N TYR A 130 -5.81 -1.73 -12.62
CA TYR A 130 -5.70 -2.88 -13.52
C TYR A 130 -4.61 -2.60 -14.55
N ASP A 131 -3.37 -2.96 -14.18
CA ASP A 131 -2.14 -2.65 -14.91
C ASP A 131 -1.05 -3.67 -14.52
N ASP A 132 -0.45 -4.33 -15.50
CA ASP A 132 0.52 -5.40 -15.30
C ASP A 132 1.74 -4.92 -14.51
N LEU A 133 2.27 -3.73 -14.83
CA LEU A 133 3.43 -3.18 -14.14
C LEU A 133 3.09 -2.87 -12.67
N SER A 134 1.91 -2.32 -12.41
CA SER A 134 1.46 -2.03 -11.05
C SER A 134 1.33 -3.31 -10.24
N SER A 135 0.73 -4.35 -10.81
CA SER A 135 0.57 -5.66 -10.16
C SER A 135 1.92 -6.32 -9.88
N ASP A 136 2.86 -6.28 -10.83
CA ASP A 136 4.19 -6.86 -10.67
C ASP A 136 4.99 -6.16 -9.57
N ILE A 137 5.01 -4.84 -9.55
CA ILE A 137 5.70 -4.07 -8.50
C ILE A 137 5.07 -4.31 -7.13
N CYS A 138 3.73 -4.39 -7.04
CA CYS A 138 3.04 -4.72 -5.79
C CYS A 138 3.43 -6.12 -5.28
N ARG A 139 3.55 -7.13 -6.15
CA ARG A 139 3.99 -8.48 -5.77
C ARG A 139 5.43 -8.48 -5.27
N CYS A 140 6.35 -7.86 -6.02
CA CYS A 140 7.76 -7.78 -5.60
C CYS A 140 7.92 -7.06 -4.26
N TYR A 141 7.17 -5.98 -4.04
CA TYR A 141 7.15 -5.27 -2.76
C TYR A 141 6.62 -6.17 -1.63
N ALA A 142 5.49 -6.86 -1.85
CA ALA A 142 4.92 -7.76 -0.86
C ALA A 142 5.86 -8.92 -0.51
N ASP A 143 6.55 -9.50 -1.49
CA ASP A 143 7.52 -10.58 -1.27
C ASP A 143 8.74 -10.08 -0.50
N ALA A 144 9.28 -8.91 -0.83
CA ALA A 144 10.40 -8.33 -0.09
C ALA A 144 10.04 -8.06 1.39
N VAL A 145 8.87 -7.44 1.63
CA VAL A 145 8.35 -7.21 2.99
C VAL A 145 8.15 -8.52 3.73
N HIS A 146 7.57 -9.54 3.08
CA HIS A 146 7.37 -10.86 3.68
C HIS A 146 8.70 -11.49 4.12
N HIS A 147 9.72 -11.49 3.26
CA HIS A 147 11.06 -11.98 3.61
C HIS A 147 11.64 -11.25 4.82
N PHE A 148 11.51 -9.93 4.89
CA PHE A 148 11.99 -9.16 6.05
C PHE A 148 11.28 -9.56 7.34
N ILE A 149 9.95 -9.75 7.31
CA ILE A 149 9.17 -10.20 8.49
C ILE A 149 9.57 -11.61 8.95
N LYS A 150 10.03 -12.47 8.03
CA LYS A 150 10.52 -13.84 8.33
C LYS A 150 11.99 -13.88 8.72
N ASP A 151 12.63 -12.75 9.00
CA ASP A 151 14.07 -12.65 9.28
C ASP A 151 14.98 -13.14 8.14
N GLU A 152 14.48 -13.04 6.89
CA GLU A 152 15.19 -13.45 5.67
C GLU A 152 15.73 -12.22 4.92
N GLN A 153 16.49 -11.35 5.60
CA GLN A 153 16.94 -10.04 5.10
C GLN A 153 17.62 -10.11 3.73
N ASP A 154 18.52 -11.08 3.56
CA ASP A 154 19.23 -11.25 2.28
C ASP A 154 18.28 -11.62 1.12
N ALA A 155 17.22 -12.36 1.39
CA ALA A 155 16.22 -12.71 0.38
C ALA A 155 15.39 -11.49 0.00
N GLY A 156 14.90 -10.74 0.98
CA GLY A 156 14.16 -9.51 0.72
C GLY A 156 14.97 -8.47 -0.07
N VAL A 157 16.24 -8.27 0.31
CA VAL A 157 17.13 -7.36 -0.44
C VAL A 157 17.34 -7.85 -1.87
N ARG A 158 17.58 -9.16 -2.09
CA ARG A 158 17.71 -9.71 -3.46
C ARG A 158 16.45 -9.52 -4.29
N THR A 159 15.27 -9.65 -3.69
CA THR A 159 14.00 -9.39 -4.39
C THR A 159 13.94 -7.95 -4.88
N LEU A 160 14.25 -6.98 -4.01
CA LEU A 160 14.28 -5.56 -4.36
C LEU A 160 15.34 -5.25 -5.42
N ASP A 161 16.56 -5.79 -5.28
CA ASP A 161 17.65 -5.56 -6.24
C ASP A 161 17.30 -6.16 -7.63
N THR A 162 16.64 -7.32 -7.66
CA THR A 162 16.20 -7.94 -8.91
C THR A 162 15.16 -7.06 -9.60
N MET A 163 14.17 -6.58 -8.87
CA MET A 163 13.17 -5.64 -9.36
C MET A 163 13.84 -4.35 -9.88
N ALA A 164 14.79 -3.80 -9.12
CA ALA A 164 15.51 -2.58 -9.51
C ALA A 164 16.27 -2.75 -10.83
N VAL A 165 16.87 -3.91 -11.05
CA VAL A 165 17.54 -4.23 -12.33
C VAL A 165 16.52 -4.41 -13.45
N GLU A 166 15.43 -5.13 -13.22
CA GLU A 166 14.41 -5.43 -14.22
C GLU A 166 13.73 -4.16 -14.73
N TYR A 167 13.36 -3.25 -13.82
CA TYR A 167 12.69 -1.99 -14.17
C TYR A 167 13.65 -0.81 -14.37
N GLY A 168 14.96 -1.05 -14.30
CA GLY A 168 15.99 -0.06 -14.62
C GLY A 168 16.03 1.12 -13.63
N PHE A 169 15.85 0.86 -12.35
CA PHE A 169 15.92 1.87 -11.30
C PHE A 169 17.26 2.61 -11.34
N SER A 170 17.22 3.91 -11.13
CA SER A 170 18.38 4.78 -11.22
C SER A 170 18.50 5.69 -9.99
N ARG A 171 19.63 6.36 -9.85
CA ARG A 171 19.81 7.36 -8.79
C ARG A 171 19.13 8.72 -9.09
N ARG A 172 18.54 8.85 -10.26
CA ARG A 172 17.78 10.05 -10.66
C ARG A 172 16.29 9.78 -10.47
N VAL A 173 15.90 9.64 -9.21
CA VAL A 173 14.52 9.36 -8.84
C VAL A 173 13.59 10.50 -9.24
N ASN A 174 12.35 10.16 -9.60
CA ASN A 174 11.27 11.09 -9.92
C ASN A 174 10.13 10.86 -8.91
N PRO A 175 9.93 11.72 -7.91
CA PRO A 175 8.91 11.51 -6.88
C PRO A 175 7.51 11.80 -7.40
N SER A 176 6.99 10.96 -8.31
CA SER A 176 5.68 11.11 -8.93
C SER A 176 4.68 10.06 -8.41
N GLY A 177 3.38 10.26 -8.74
CA GLY A 177 2.33 9.29 -8.45
C GLY A 177 2.31 8.05 -9.37
N TRP A 178 3.35 7.82 -10.18
CA TRP A 178 3.50 6.61 -10.98
C TRP A 178 4.11 5.49 -10.13
N VAL A 179 3.58 4.26 -10.24
CA VAL A 179 3.95 3.14 -9.37
C VAL A 179 5.45 2.84 -9.37
N GLN A 180 6.08 2.81 -10.55
CA GLN A 180 7.51 2.56 -10.69
C GLN A 180 8.33 3.68 -10.08
N ASP A 181 7.97 4.95 -10.33
CA ASP A 181 8.66 6.12 -9.79
C ASP A 181 8.61 6.12 -8.24
N SER A 182 7.44 5.85 -7.67
CA SER A 182 7.27 5.80 -6.21
C SER A 182 8.06 4.66 -5.58
N MET A 183 8.07 3.47 -6.22
CA MET A 183 8.85 2.33 -5.74
C MET A 183 10.35 2.59 -5.86
N GLU A 184 10.81 3.20 -6.97
CA GLU A 184 12.21 3.60 -7.16
C GLU A 184 12.66 4.60 -6.09
N CYS A 185 11.83 5.60 -5.75
CA CYS A 185 12.10 6.54 -4.66
C CYS A 185 12.22 5.85 -3.31
N ALA A 186 11.28 4.97 -2.97
CA ALA A 186 11.29 4.22 -1.72
C ALA A 186 12.48 3.26 -1.62
N TYR A 187 12.78 2.54 -2.70
CA TYR A 187 13.96 1.68 -2.80
C TYR A 187 15.25 2.48 -2.63
N PHE A 188 15.39 3.61 -3.32
CA PHE A 188 16.55 4.48 -3.19
C PHE A 188 16.79 4.92 -1.74
N ALA A 189 15.76 5.43 -1.06
CA ALA A 189 15.85 5.82 0.33
C ALA A 189 16.25 4.62 1.23
N PHE A 190 15.68 3.45 0.99
CA PHE A 190 15.94 2.24 1.77
C PHE A 190 17.37 1.73 1.61
N VAL A 191 17.97 1.77 0.40
CA VAL A 191 19.32 1.24 0.17
C VAL A 191 20.43 2.24 0.44
N THR A 192 20.14 3.54 0.51
CA THR A 192 21.17 4.59 0.74
C THR A 192 21.26 5.01 2.19
N GLU A 193 20.20 4.84 2.98
CA GLU A 193 20.14 5.29 4.36
C GLU A 193 20.17 4.10 5.33
N ALA A 194 20.68 4.33 6.53
CA ALA A 194 20.73 3.35 7.60
C ALA A 194 19.85 3.79 8.78
N GLY A 195 18.97 2.88 9.22
CA GLY A 195 18.01 3.13 10.30
C GLY A 195 16.66 3.63 9.81
N PHE A 196 15.62 3.22 10.52
CA PHE A 196 14.22 3.48 10.16
C PHE A 196 13.93 4.97 9.91
N ASP A 197 14.38 5.83 10.82
CA ASP A 197 14.10 7.27 10.77
C ASP A 197 14.81 7.97 9.61
N ASN A 198 16.05 7.58 9.29
CA ASN A 198 16.78 8.16 8.19
C ASN A 198 16.17 7.78 6.83
N VAL A 199 15.75 6.51 6.66
CA VAL A 199 15.04 6.06 5.45
C VAL A 199 13.78 6.89 5.21
N LEU A 200 12.97 7.10 6.25
CA LEU A 200 11.74 7.89 6.11
C LEU A 200 12.02 9.37 5.85
N VAL A 201 13.01 9.93 6.52
CA VAL A 201 13.40 11.34 6.32
C VAL A 201 13.90 11.56 4.89
N GLU A 202 14.72 10.66 4.35
CA GLU A 202 15.17 10.72 2.95
C GLU A 202 13.96 10.60 2.01
N ALA A 203 13.14 9.58 2.17
CA ALA A 203 11.98 9.32 1.31
C ALA A 203 11.04 10.55 1.20
N VAL A 204 10.64 11.14 2.33
CA VAL A 204 9.71 12.28 2.32
C VAL A 204 10.37 13.58 1.83
N ASN A 205 11.68 13.74 1.98
CA ASN A 205 12.40 14.92 1.49
C ASN A 205 12.66 14.90 -0.02
N LEU A 206 12.42 13.79 -0.71
CA LEU A 206 12.39 13.77 -2.18
C LEU A 206 11.28 14.68 -2.71
N GLY A 207 10.23 14.94 -1.93
CA GLY A 207 9.10 15.77 -2.32
C GLY A 207 8.12 15.03 -3.24
N GLY A 208 7.42 15.78 -4.08
CA GLY A 208 6.41 15.21 -4.98
C GLY A 208 5.30 14.50 -4.21
N ASP A 209 5.08 13.22 -4.47
CA ASP A 209 4.11 12.35 -3.80
C ASP A 209 4.72 11.75 -2.51
N ALA A 210 5.07 12.65 -1.59
CA ALA A 210 5.92 12.35 -0.44
C ALA A 210 5.26 11.45 0.61
N ASP A 211 3.95 11.51 0.77
CA ASP A 211 3.19 10.66 1.70
C ASP A 211 3.15 9.21 1.21
N THR A 212 2.81 8.98 -0.06
CA THR A 212 2.84 7.63 -0.64
C THR A 212 4.25 7.03 -0.67
N ILE A 213 5.26 7.81 -1.09
CA ILE A 213 6.67 7.35 -1.07
C ILE A 213 7.10 7.03 0.36
N GLY A 214 6.71 7.88 1.33
CA GLY A 214 6.96 7.65 2.75
C GLY A 214 6.25 6.40 3.29
N ALA A 215 5.02 6.11 2.86
CA ALA A 215 4.29 4.91 3.25
C ALA A 215 4.97 3.63 2.73
N ILE A 216 5.38 3.61 1.46
CA ILE A 216 6.10 2.47 0.85
C ILE A 216 7.46 2.25 1.52
N ALA A 217 8.26 3.33 1.67
CA ALA A 217 9.57 3.26 2.35
C ALA A 217 9.42 2.85 3.83
N GLY A 218 8.37 3.32 4.49
CA GLY A 218 8.03 2.95 5.86
C GLY A 218 7.70 1.47 6.01
N GLY A 219 7.02 0.89 5.04
CA GLY A 219 6.76 -0.55 4.99
C GLY A 219 8.05 -1.38 4.85
N LEU A 220 8.96 -0.98 3.95
CA LEU A 220 10.28 -1.62 3.80
C LEU A 220 11.12 -1.48 5.07
N ALA A 221 11.29 -0.25 5.56
CA ALA A 221 12.12 0.02 6.73
C ALA A 221 11.53 -0.61 8.02
N GLY A 222 10.20 -0.57 8.19
CA GLY A 222 9.52 -1.13 9.35
C GLY A 222 9.65 -2.66 9.43
N SER A 223 9.50 -3.34 8.30
CA SER A 223 9.68 -4.79 8.23
C SER A 223 11.14 -5.22 8.38
N TYR A 224 12.09 -4.42 7.90
CA TYR A 224 13.52 -4.70 7.97
C TYR A 224 14.12 -4.43 9.36
N TYR A 225 13.83 -3.25 9.96
CA TYR A 225 14.43 -2.81 11.23
C TYR A 225 13.60 -3.19 12.47
N GLY A 226 12.32 -3.54 12.27
CA GLY A 226 11.39 -3.89 13.34
C GLY A 226 10.75 -2.69 14.06
N TYR A 227 9.73 -2.98 14.86
CA TYR A 227 8.92 -1.97 15.57
C TYR A 227 9.74 -1.09 16.53
N ASP A 228 10.71 -1.68 17.22
CA ASP A 228 11.54 -0.97 18.21
C ASP A 228 12.46 0.09 17.58
N ALA A 229 12.67 0.04 16.26
CA ALA A 229 13.43 1.04 15.53
C ALA A 229 12.62 2.31 15.21
N ILE A 230 11.30 2.28 15.38
CA ILE A 230 10.42 3.42 15.12
C ILE A 230 10.57 4.44 16.25
N PRO A 231 10.91 5.72 15.97
CA PRO A 231 11.02 6.73 16.98
C PRO A 231 9.75 6.88 17.81
N GLN A 232 9.84 6.77 19.16
CA GLN A 232 8.69 6.83 20.05
C GLN A 232 7.84 8.09 19.84
N ARG A 233 8.48 9.24 19.56
CA ARG A 233 7.78 10.51 19.27
C ARG A 233 6.85 10.43 18.06
N TRP A 234 7.13 9.54 17.08
CA TRP A 234 6.25 9.33 15.94
C TRP A 234 5.08 8.43 16.31
N ILE A 235 5.36 7.35 17.04
CA ILE A 235 4.32 6.44 17.56
C ILE A 235 3.31 7.21 18.43
N ASP A 236 3.79 8.10 19.30
CA ASP A 236 2.94 8.90 20.20
C ASP A 236 2.03 9.89 19.44
N THR A 237 2.41 10.25 18.22
CA THR A 237 1.63 11.17 17.37
C THR A 237 0.51 10.47 16.61
N ILE A 238 0.62 9.13 16.39
CA ILE A 238 -0.42 8.36 15.68
C ILE A 238 -1.70 8.32 16.52
N PRO A 239 -2.87 8.67 15.96
CA PRO A 239 -4.15 8.59 16.66
C PRO A 239 -4.40 7.19 17.26
N GLN A 240 -4.94 7.15 18.48
CA GLN A 240 -5.18 5.90 19.20
C GLN A 240 -6.08 4.93 18.42
N GLU A 241 -7.06 5.45 17.68
CA GLU A 241 -7.94 4.65 16.84
C GLU A 241 -7.16 3.92 15.74
N ILE A 242 -6.26 4.61 15.04
CA ILE A 242 -5.38 4.01 14.01
C ILE A 242 -4.50 2.93 14.64
N ARG A 243 -3.86 3.22 15.78
CA ARG A 243 -3.03 2.23 16.49
C ARG A 243 -3.82 0.99 16.87
N ALA A 244 -5.03 1.15 17.41
CA ALA A 244 -5.87 0.03 17.82
C ALA A 244 -6.25 -0.88 16.62
N ARG A 245 -6.48 -0.31 15.44
CA ARG A 245 -6.77 -1.06 14.21
C ARG A 245 -5.53 -1.83 13.73
N LEU A 246 -4.35 -1.20 13.77
CA LEU A 246 -3.07 -1.85 13.44
C LEU A 246 -2.74 -2.99 14.41
N ASP A 247 -2.93 -2.77 15.72
CA ASP A 247 -2.71 -3.80 16.75
C ASP A 247 -3.66 -4.98 16.56
N ALA A 248 -4.91 -4.74 16.18
CA ALA A 248 -5.87 -5.81 15.89
C ALA A 248 -5.43 -6.67 14.70
N PHE A 249 -4.93 -6.05 13.62
CA PHE A 249 -4.40 -6.77 12.47
C PHE A 249 -3.14 -7.57 12.82
N ALA A 250 -2.21 -6.97 13.56
CA ALA A 250 -1.02 -7.67 14.02
C ALA A 250 -1.36 -8.90 14.89
N ALA A 251 -2.31 -8.75 15.83
CA ALA A 251 -2.78 -9.86 16.66
C ALA A 251 -3.45 -10.99 15.81
N PHE A 252 -4.22 -10.62 14.80
CA PHE A 252 -4.81 -11.58 13.86
C PHE A 252 -3.72 -12.36 13.12
N CYS A 253 -2.72 -11.70 12.54
CA CYS A 253 -1.65 -12.37 11.80
C CYS A 253 -0.84 -13.33 12.68
N LEU A 254 -0.58 -12.97 13.95
CA LEU A 254 0.12 -13.85 14.89
C LEU A 254 -0.65 -15.13 15.27
N THR A 255 -1.97 -15.18 15.05
CA THR A 255 -2.82 -16.31 15.44
C THR A 255 -3.32 -17.13 14.25
N SER A 256 -3.24 -16.60 13.04
CA SER A 256 -3.87 -17.16 11.84
C SER A 256 -2.88 -17.60 10.76
N CYS A 257 -1.60 -17.28 10.96
CA CYS A 257 -0.48 -17.65 10.08
C CYS A 257 0.33 -18.80 10.64
#